data_0f7f447b67ddbdbcfb7d3bbc88057a43
#
_entry.id   0f7f447b67ddbdbcfb7d3bbc88057a43
#
_cell.length_a   1.000
_cell.length_b   1.000
_cell.length_c   1.000
_cell.angle_alpha   90.00
_cell.angle_beta   90.00
_cell.angle_gamma   90.00
#
_symmetry.space_group_name_H-M   'P 1'
#
loop_
_entity.id
_entity.type
_entity.pdbx_description
1 polymer ?
#
loop_
_entity_poly.entity_id
_entity_poly.type
_entity_poly.pdbx_seq_one_letter_code
_entity_poly.pdbx_strand_id
1 'polypeptide(L)'
;MLLEVSPAVATSVAESEAARVAVDNALVSRIERIVRCRTGGRIRDLRVDVTEENVVISGVATTYYAKQLVTHAALDEIPGRMLTNAIEVQ
;
A
#
# COMPACT_ATOMS: atom_id res chain seq x y z
N MET A 1 21.62 33.09 11.78
CA MET A 1 22.45 31.93 11.88
C MET A 1 21.68 30.69 12.24
N LEU A 2 21.12 30.64 13.41
CA LEU A 2 20.30 29.50 13.77
C LEU A 2 19.10 29.38 12.84
N LEU A 3 18.55 30.50 12.42
CA LEU A 3 17.41 30.51 11.51
C LEU A 3 17.75 29.90 10.16
N GLU A 4 18.98 30.12 9.71
CA GLU A 4 19.41 29.54 8.44
C GLU A 4 19.56 28.05 8.51
N VAL A 5 20.11 27.57 9.62
CA VAL A 5 20.31 26.12 9.81
C VAL A 5 18.98 25.40 9.95
N SER A 6 18.08 25.97 10.76
CA SER A 6 16.80 25.34 10.99
C SER A 6 15.95 25.16 9.73
N PRO A 7 15.80 26.19 8.88
CA PRO A 7 15.06 26.01 7.64
C PRO A 7 15.68 24.97 6.70
N ALA A 8 16.99 24.93 6.65
CA ALA A 8 17.67 23.97 5.79
C ALA A 8 17.41 22.54 6.23
N VAL A 9 17.46 22.29 7.53
CA VAL A 9 17.19 20.97 8.09
C VAL A 9 15.73 20.58 7.84
N ALA A 10 14.81 21.51 8.05
CA ALA A 10 13.40 21.26 7.83
C ALA A 10 13.13 20.92 6.36
N THR A 11 13.78 21.59 5.44
CA THR A 11 13.62 21.34 4.01
C THR A 11 14.09 19.92 3.66
N SER A 12 15.23 19.49 4.20
CA SER A 12 15.73 18.14 3.96
C SER A 12 14.77 17.07 4.45
N VAL A 13 14.22 17.25 5.64
CA VAL A 13 13.25 16.32 6.20
C VAL A 13 12.01 16.26 5.33
N ALA A 14 11.52 17.41 4.89
CA ALA A 14 10.33 17.47 4.04
C ALA A 14 10.58 16.78 2.71
N GLU A 15 11.74 16.93 2.12
CA GLU A 15 12.08 16.25 0.87
C GLU A 15 12.09 14.75 1.06
N SER A 16 12.65 14.25 2.14
CA SER A 16 12.69 12.81 2.43
C SER A 16 11.30 12.26 2.61
N GLU A 17 10.44 12.97 3.32
CA GLU A 17 9.06 12.53 3.52
C GLU A 17 8.28 12.54 2.20
N ALA A 18 8.47 13.55 1.38
CA ALA A 18 7.80 13.63 0.09
C ALA A 18 8.21 12.48 -0.83
N ALA A 19 9.50 12.15 -0.85
CA ALA A 19 10.00 11.05 -1.65
C ALA A 19 9.44 9.72 -1.17
N ARG A 20 9.35 9.53 0.14
CA ARG A 20 8.80 8.31 0.73
C ARG A 20 7.32 8.15 0.41
N VAL A 21 6.55 9.22 0.50
CA VAL A 21 5.14 9.19 0.17
C VAL A 21 4.94 8.87 -1.32
N ALA A 22 5.76 9.41 -2.19
CA ALA A 22 5.67 9.13 -3.62
C ALA A 22 5.93 7.66 -3.92
N VAL A 23 6.92 7.04 -3.26
CA VAL A 23 7.22 5.62 -3.44
C VAL A 23 6.06 4.76 -2.95
N ASP A 24 5.50 5.10 -1.79
CA ASP A 24 4.38 4.36 -1.22
C ASP A 24 3.14 4.46 -2.12
N ASN A 25 2.88 5.64 -2.69
CA ASN A 25 1.75 5.80 -3.60
C ASN A 25 1.91 4.98 -4.87
N ALA A 26 3.12 4.88 -5.40
CA ALA A 26 3.38 4.06 -6.57
C ALA A 26 3.15 2.58 -6.27
N LEU A 27 3.58 2.12 -5.11
CA LEU A 27 3.37 0.75 -4.69
C LEU A 27 1.89 0.46 -4.44
N VAL A 28 1.17 1.38 -3.79
CA VAL A 28 -0.27 1.27 -3.59
C VAL A 28 -0.99 1.09 -4.92
N SER A 29 -0.69 1.94 -5.90
CA SER A 29 -1.31 1.87 -7.21
C SER A 29 -1.02 0.55 -7.91
N ARG A 30 0.19 0.05 -7.79
CA ARG A 30 0.59 -1.22 -8.39
C ARG A 30 -0.16 -2.38 -7.76
N ILE A 31 -0.24 -2.42 -6.43
CA ILE A 31 -0.94 -3.47 -5.72
C ILE A 31 -2.43 -3.44 -6.07
N GLU A 32 -3.05 -2.26 -6.05
CA GLU A 32 -4.45 -2.13 -6.43
C GLU A 32 -4.73 -2.67 -7.82
N ARG A 33 -3.87 -2.34 -8.77
CA ARG A 33 -4.04 -2.79 -10.15
C ARG A 33 -3.96 -4.30 -10.26
N ILE A 34 -2.97 -4.89 -9.60
CA ILE A 34 -2.77 -6.33 -9.64
C ILE A 34 -3.91 -7.06 -8.96
N VAL A 35 -4.35 -6.56 -7.82
CA VAL A 35 -5.47 -7.14 -7.09
C VAL A 35 -6.74 -7.08 -7.94
N ARG A 36 -7.02 -5.94 -8.54
CA ARG A 36 -8.20 -5.81 -9.41
C ARG A 36 -8.13 -6.74 -10.60
N CYS A 37 -6.95 -6.86 -11.20
CA CYS A 37 -6.74 -7.74 -12.33
C CYS A 37 -6.97 -9.21 -11.96
N ARG A 38 -6.36 -9.65 -10.86
CA ARG A 38 -6.42 -11.05 -10.42
C ARG A 38 -7.81 -11.44 -9.92
N THR A 39 -8.52 -10.51 -9.31
CA THR A 39 -9.87 -10.78 -8.78
C THR A 39 -10.98 -10.46 -9.77
N GLY A 40 -10.64 -9.93 -10.94
CA GLY A 40 -11.64 -9.55 -11.93
C GLY A 40 -12.56 -8.43 -11.46
N GLY A 41 -12.08 -7.57 -10.58
CA GLY A 41 -12.87 -6.46 -10.06
C GLY A 41 -13.90 -6.85 -9.03
N ARG A 42 -13.77 -8.02 -8.43
CA ARG A 42 -14.76 -8.55 -7.48
C ARG A 42 -14.60 -8.04 -6.04
N ILE A 43 -13.58 -7.22 -5.79
CA ILE A 43 -13.38 -6.63 -4.48
C ILE A 43 -13.99 -5.24 -4.49
N ARG A 44 -14.94 -5.00 -3.59
CA ARG A 44 -15.54 -3.67 -3.41
C ARG A 44 -14.80 -2.92 -2.33
N ASP A 45 -14.76 -1.60 -2.46
CA ASP A 45 -14.13 -0.71 -1.49
C ASP A 45 -12.69 -1.09 -1.20
N LEU A 46 -11.97 -1.48 -2.25
CA LEU A 46 -10.58 -1.89 -2.14
C LEU A 46 -9.73 -0.75 -1.62
N ARG A 47 -8.98 -1.02 -0.58
CA ARG A 47 -8.07 -0.06 0.03
C ARG A 47 -6.75 -0.73 0.32
N VAL A 48 -5.67 -0.06 -0.01
CA VAL A 48 -4.32 -0.54 0.23
C VAL A 48 -3.57 0.51 1.03
N ASP A 49 -3.08 0.11 2.20
CA ASP A 49 -2.26 0.96 3.06
C ASP A 49 -0.87 0.36 3.14
N VAL A 50 0.14 1.15 2.79
CA VAL A 50 1.53 0.69 2.76
C VAL A 50 2.34 1.46 3.79
N THR A 51 3.03 0.72 4.64
CA THR A 51 4.03 1.26 5.56
C THR A 51 5.37 0.62 5.23
N GLU A 52 6.43 1.03 5.93
CA GLU A 52 7.77 0.50 5.66
C GLU A 52 7.84 -1.02 5.88
N GLU A 53 7.10 -1.54 6.83
CA GLU A 53 7.19 -2.93 7.23
C GLU A 53 5.96 -3.76 6.88
N ASN A 54 4.86 -3.12 6.57
CA ASN A 54 3.58 -3.82 6.46
C ASN A 54 2.72 -3.26 5.32
N VAL A 55 1.93 -4.12 4.74
CA VAL A 55 0.91 -3.75 3.75
C VAL A 55 -0.42 -4.30 4.24
N VAL A 56 -1.41 -3.43 4.37
CA VAL A 56 -2.76 -3.81 4.77
C VAL A 56 -3.69 -3.62 3.59
N ILE A 57 -4.40 -4.67 3.21
CA ILE A 57 -5.37 -4.61 2.12
C ILE A 57 -6.74 -4.90 2.71
N SER A 58 -7.66 -3.99 2.50
CA SER A 58 -9.03 -4.11 3.00
C SER A 58 -10.04 -3.94 1.87
N GLY A 59 -11.25 -4.34 2.14
CA GLY A 59 -12.35 -4.28 1.19
C GLY A 59 -13.35 -5.38 1.46
N VAL A 60 -14.25 -5.60 0.49
CA VAL A 60 -15.30 -6.59 0.63
C VAL A 60 -15.28 -7.51 -0.59
N ALA A 61 -15.19 -8.81 -0.34
CA ALA A 61 -15.23 -9.84 -1.37
C ALA A 61 -16.53 -10.65 -1.23
N THR A 62 -17.01 -11.20 -2.33
CA THR A 62 -18.20 -12.05 -2.32
C THR A 62 -17.87 -13.52 -2.08
N THR A 63 -16.58 -13.88 -2.24
CA THR A 63 -16.15 -15.26 -2.05
C THR A 63 -14.84 -15.31 -1.28
N TYR A 64 -14.61 -16.37 -0.56
CA TYR A 64 -13.35 -16.60 0.13
C TYR A 64 -12.20 -16.76 -0.85
N TYR A 65 -12.48 -17.33 -2.00
CA TYR A 65 -11.50 -17.50 -3.05
C TYR A 65 -10.93 -16.16 -3.52
N ALA A 66 -11.80 -15.16 -3.71
CA ALA A 66 -11.36 -13.81 -4.09
C ALA A 66 -10.45 -13.20 -3.02
N LYS A 67 -10.78 -13.42 -1.75
CA LYS A 67 -9.92 -12.97 -0.65
C LYS A 67 -8.54 -13.61 -0.71
N GLN A 68 -8.46 -14.89 -1.00
CA GLN A 68 -7.17 -15.58 -1.12
C GLN A 68 -6.36 -15.08 -2.30
N LEU A 69 -7.01 -14.77 -3.42
CA LEU A 69 -6.34 -14.22 -4.59
C LEU A 69 -5.65 -12.90 -4.27
N VAL A 70 -6.24 -12.09 -3.39
CA VAL A 70 -5.63 -10.84 -2.94
C VAL A 70 -4.29 -11.10 -2.28
N THR A 71 -4.24 -12.09 -1.39
CA THR A 71 -2.99 -12.45 -0.71
C THR A 71 -1.92 -12.85 -1.72
N HIS A 72 -2.23 -13.74 -2.64
CA HIS A 72 -1.25 -14.20 -3.62
C HIS A 72 -0.79 -13.09 -4.54
N ALA A 73 -1.71 -12.26 -5.00
CA ALA A 73 -1.37 -11.16 -5.89
C ALA A 73 -0.45 -10.15 -5.21
N ALA A 74 -0.74 -9.81 -3.96
CA ALA A 74 0.01 -8.80 -3.24
C ALA A 74 1.39 -9.29 -2.81
N LEU A 75 1.52 -10.53 -2.38
CA LEU A 75 2.80 -11.06 -1.90
C LEU A 75 3.90 -11.00 -2.96
N ASP A 76 3.56 -11.15 -4.22
CA ASP A 76 4.53 -11.07 -5.30
C ASP A 76 5.12 -9.68 -5.46
N GLU A 77 4.42 -8.65 -4.97
CA GLU A 77 4.81 -7.26 -5.14
C GLU A 77 5.49 -6.66 -3.92
N ILE A 78 5.54 -7.36 -2.80
CA ILE A 78 6.02 -6.80 -1.54
C ILE A 78 7.06 -7.68 -0.84
N PRO A 79 8.16 -8.05 -1.53
CA PRO A 79 9.19 -8.85 -0.88
C PRO A 79 9.76 -8.11 0.32
N GLY A 80 9.90 -8.80 1.44
CA GLY A 80 10.45 -8.24 2.65
C GLY A 80 9.47 -7.46 3.52
N ARG A 81 8.20 -7.38 3.15
CA ARG A 81 7.16 -6.74 3.96
C ARG A 81 6.14 -7.75 4.41
N MET A 82 5.51 -7.47 5.53
CA MET A 82 4.41 -8.30 6.01
C MET A 82 3.12 -7.88 5.32
N LEU A 83 2.24 -8.84 5.08
CA LEU A 83 0.94 -8.59 4.48
C LEU A 83 -0.15 -8.91 5.48
N THR A 84 -1.08 -7.98 5.66
CA THR A 84 -2.31 -8.20 6.40
C THR A 84 -3.47 -8.15 5.42
N ASN A 85 -4.16 -9.27 5.26
CA ASN A 85 -5.33 -9.34 4.41
C ASN A 85 -6.57 -9.13 5.27
N ALA A 86 -7.09 -7.91 5.27
CA ALA A 86 -8.26 -7.51 6.04
C ALA A 86 -9.52 -7.48 5.17
N ILE A 87 -9.54 -8.23 4.08
CA ILE A 87 -10.72 -8.34 3.22
C ILE A 87 -11.82 -9.09 3.96
N GLU A 88 -13.03 -8.52 3.96
CA GLU A 88 -14.20 -9.17 4.51
C GLU A 88 -14.92 -9.94 3.42
N VAL A 89 -15.38 -11.13 3.75
CA VAL A 89 -16.14 -11.97 2.83
C VAL A 89 -17.62 -11.88 3.24
N GLN A 90 -18.47 -11.50 2.28
CA GLN A 90 -19.91 -11.36 2.53
C GLN A 90 -20.73 -12.20 1.56
#